data_da6fea8f4884aa83a73639c2e645e609
#
_entry.id   da6fea8f4884aa83a73639c2e645e609
#
_cell.length_a   1.000
_cell.length_b   1.000
_cell.length_c   1.000
_cell.angle_alpha   90.00
_cell.angle_beta   90.00
_cell.angle_gamma   90.00
#
_symmetry.space_group_name_H-M   'P 1'
#
loop_
_entity.id
_entity.type
_entity.pdbx_description
1 polymer ?
#
loop_
_entity_poly.entity_id
_entity_poly.type
_entity_poly.pdbx_seq_one_letter_code
_entity_poly.pdbx_strand_id
1 'polypeptide(L)'
;MLQKLQHRWKVNSVNLIFILITFALGGSLCGFLARKILGFLSIVGPVWVIAYLLLVTLLWPFSVLLISIPFGQLYFFKNYLIKMMSTISGKKNNTPLIAIFASGAGSNAQKIIDHFSLHQASGSIALIVCNKPGAGVMAIAQQHHIDTLIIDKAVFFNSDEYIIELKKRGIDFIVLAGFLWKVPANLIKAYPDSIVNIHPALLPNYGGKGMYGQHVHEAVVAAGDAQSGITIHYVDELYDHGNIIFQATCKLQPNETAASLANKIHLLEHQHYPTIIESVLKNAKSPLKP
;
A
#
# COMPACT_ATOMS: atom_id res chain seq x y z
N MET A 1 5.17 29.13 8.00
CA MET A 1 6.11 28.31 7.21
C MET A 1 6.13 26.85 7.71
N LEU A 2 6.33 26.59 9.01
CA LEU A 2 6.37 25.24 9.59
C LEU A 2 5.08 24.44 9.39
N GLN A 3 3.91 25.05 9.58
CA GLN A 3 2.62 24.39 9.33
C GLN A 3 2.45 23.93 7.88
N LYS A 4 2.94 24.70 6.90
CA LYS A 4 2.93 24.29 5.49
C LYS A 4 3.84 23.07 5.24
N LEU A 5 4.98 22.99 5.92
CA LEU A 5 5.88 21.83 5.83
C LEU A 5 5.29 20.61 6.51
N GLN A 6 4.66 20.76 7.68
CA GLN A 6 3.93 19.68 8.35
C GLN A 6 2.85 19.08 7.44
N HIS A 7 2.04 19.93 6.84
CA HIS A 7 0.98 19.51 5.92
C HIS A 7 1.55 18.84 4.66
N ARG A 8 2.63 19.41 4.09
CA ARG A 8 3.28 18.87 2.87
C ARG A 8 3.97 17.53 3.11
N TRP A 9 4.60 17.35 4.28
CA TRP A 9 5.32 16.12 4.65
C TRP A 9 4.48 15.16 5.48
N LYS A 10 3.24 15.56 5.84
CA LYS A 10 2.28 14.77 6.61
C LYS A 10 2.86 14.24 7.93
N VAL A 11 3.58 15.09 8.64
CA VAL A 11 4.26 14.75 9.89
C VAL A 11 3.77 15.63 11.04
N ASN A 12 3.80 15.11 12.27
CA ASN A 12 3.51 15.89 13.46
C ASN A 12 4.66 16.85 13.79
N SER A 13 4.44 17.78 14.75
CA SER A 13 5.43 18.81 15.11
C SER A 13 6.75 18.22 15.60
N VAL A 14 6.71 17.13 16.37
CA VAL A 14 7.90 16.48 16.93
C VAL A 14 8.73 15.84 15.81
N ASN A 15 8.10 15.08 14.95
CA ASN A 15 8.78 14.47 13.79
C ASN A 15 9.33 15.53 12.84
N LEU A 16 8.63 16.66 12.64
CA LEU A 16 9.16 17.76 11.83
C LEU A 16 10.46 18.32 12.42
N ILE A 17 10.53 18.50 13.75
CA ILE A 17 11.75 18.96 14.43
C ILE A 17 12.89 17.97 14.18
N PHE A 18 12.67 16.67 14.38
CA PHE A 18 13.69 15.65 14.13
C PHE A 18 14.14 15.60 12.68
N ILE A 19 13.23 15.77 11.72
CA ILE A 19 13.57 15.88 10.29
C ILE A 19 14.47 17.10 10.03
N LEU A 20 14.14 18.26 10.59
CA LEU A 20 14.96 19.47 10.40
C LEU A 20 16.34 19.34 11.05
N ILE A 21 16.42 18.76 12.23
CA ILE A 21 17.69 18.45 12.91
C ILE A 21 18.53 17.50 12.05
N THR A 22 17.92 16.44 11.51
CA THR A 22 18.59 15.48 10.64
C THR A 22 19.15 16.14 9.37
N PHE A 23 18.40 17.05 8.73
CA PHE A 23 18.88 17.82 7.59
C PHE A 23 20.10 18.69 7.98
N ALA A 24 20.03 19.38 9.10
CA ALA A 24 21.12 20.27 9.56
C ALA A 24 22.39 19.46 9.88
N LEU A 25 22.28 18.40 10.67
CA LEU A 25 23.42 17.56 11.05
C LEU A 25 23.97 16.77 9.87
N GLY A 26 23.11 16.23 8.99
CA GLY A 26 23.52 15.53 7.77
C GLY A 26 24.27 16.44 6.81
N GLY A 27 23.83 17.69 6.63
CA GLY A 27 24.52 18.68 5.85
C GLY A 27 25.89 19.08 6.45
N SER A 28 25.96 19.26 7.78
CA SER A 28 27.21 19.56 8.48
C SER A 28 28.22 18.41 8.37
N LEU A 29 27.79 17.17 8.56
CA LEU A 29 28.62 15.97 8.39
C LEU A 29 29.17 15.85 6.98
N CYS A 30 28.31 16.07 6.00
CA CYS A 30 28.67 16.04 4.58
C CYS A 30 29.75 17.07 4.24
N GLY A 31 29.57 18.33 4.67
CA GLY A 31 30.57 19.39 4.47
C GLY A 31 31.90 19.15 5.18
N PHE A 32 31.87 18.52 6.37
CA PHE A 32 33.06 18.10 7.09
C PHE A 32 33.83 17.00 6.33
N LEU A 33 33.13 15.94 5.90
CA LEU A 33 33.73 14.84 5.15
C LEU A 33 34.33 15.32 3.82
N ALA A 34 33.59 16.16 3.08
CA ALA A 34 34.05 16.71 1.81
C ALA A 34 35.37 17.51 1.96
N ARG A 35 35.44 18.34 3.01
CA ARG A 35 36.70 19.09 3.30
C ARG A 35 37.86 18.16 3.66
N LYS A 36 37.63 17.12 4.46
CA LYS A 36 38.68 16.14 4.79
C LYS A 36 39.18 15.41 3.55
N ILE A 37 38.28 14.93 2.71
CA ILE A 37 38.64 14.19 1.47
C ILE A 37 39.46 15.13 0.53
N LEU A 38 39.01 16.35 0.29
CA LEU A 38 39.72 17.28 -0.56
C LEU A 38 41.07 17.73 0.01
N GLY A 39 41.21 17.76 1.34
CA GLY A 39 42.49 18.02 2.00
C GLY A 39 43.55 16.98 1.68
N PHE A 40 43.18 15.71 1.50
CA PHE A 40 44.10 14.65 1.08
C PHE A 40 44.53 14.77 -0.41
N LEU A 41 43.70 15.43 -1.25
CA LEU A 41 43.92 15.51 -2.69
C LEU A 41 44.75 16.74 -3.09
N SER A 42 45.12 17.62 -2.14
CA SER A 42 45.92 18.84 -2.37
C SER A 42 45.40 19.74 -3.51
N ILE A 43 44.10 19.72 -3.75
CA ILE A 43 43.44 20.54 -4.78
C ILE A 43 43.29 21.97 -4.26
N VAL A 44 43.64 22.96 -5.08
CA VAL A 44 43.60 24.40 -4.75
C VAL A 44 42.89 25.21 -5.83
N GLY A 45 42.54 26.45 -5.49
CA GLY A 45 41.94 27.41 -6.41
C GLY A 45 40.47 27.10 -6.78
N PRO A 46 39.97 27.57 -7.94
CA PRO A 46 38.60 27.43 -8.35
C PRO A 46 38.14 25.94 -8.49
N VAL A 47 39.08 25.08 -8.83
CA VAL A 47 38.83 23.62 -8.96
C VAL A 47 38.42 23.02 -7.62
N TRP A 48 38.97 23.51 -6.50
CA TRP A 48 38.59 23.09 -5.16
C TRP A 48 37.10 23.36 -4.88
N VAL A 49 36.60 24.54 -5.28
CA VAL A 49 35.19 24.90 -5.06
C VAL A 49 34.25 23.94 -5.82
N ILE A 50 34.55 23.68 -7.08
CA ILE A 50 33.77 22.77 -7.94
C ILE A 50 33.80 21.35 -7.35
N ALA A 51 34.98 20.86 -7.02
CA ALA A 51 35.14 19.53 -6.41
C ALA A 51 34.39 19.40 -5.06
N TYR A 52 34.44 20.47 -4.24
CA TYR A 52 33.70 20.51 -2.96
C TYR A 52 32.20 20.43 -3.18
N LEU A 53 31.62 21.20 -4.08
CA LEU A 53 30.20 21.20 -4.38
C LEU A 53 29.74 19.80 -4.92
N LEU A 54 30.52 19.23 -5.83
CA LEU A 54 30.23 17.89 -6.35
C LEU A 54 30.29 16.83 -5.25
N LEU A 55 31.31 16.87 -4.39
CA LEU A 55 31.49 15.92 -3.32
C LEU A 55 30.41 16.05 -2.23
N VAL A 56 30.07 17.28 -1.86
CA VAL A 56 28.94 17.54 -0.94
C VAL A 56 27.63 16.98 -1.51
N THR A 57 27.35 17.22 -2.79
CA THR A 57 26.14 16.71 -3.45
C THR A 57 26.10 15.19 -3.48
N LEU A 58 27.23 14.54 -3.72
CA LEU A 58 27.36 13.08 -3.74
C LEU A 58 27.22 12.45 -2.34
N LEU A 59 27.84 13.06 -1.32
CA LEU A 59 27.85 12.52 0.05
C LEU A 59 26.56 12.81 0.81
N TRP A 60 25.80 13.85 0.42
CA TRP A 60 24.63 14.31 1.16
C TRP A 60 23.57 13.21 1.39
N PRO A 61 23.16 12.39 0.41
CA PRO A 61 22.18 11.33 0.63
C PRO A 61 22.60 10.32 1.70
N PHE A 62 23.88 9.94 1.70
CA PHE A 62 24.42 8.97 2.67
C PHE A 62 24.51 9.57 4.06
N SER A 63 24.97 10.81 4.18
CA SER A 63 25.09 11.53 5.45
C SER A 63 23.73 11.70 6.13
N VAL A 64 22.70 12.08 5.36
CA VAL A 64 21.33 12.26 5.87
C VAL A 64 20.72 10.92 6.29
N LEU A 65 20.90 9.85 5.52
CA LEU A 65 20.43 8.52 5.92
C LEU A 65 21.09 8.04 7.22
N LEU A 66 22.41 8.19 7.34
CA LEU A 66 23.14 7.80 8.55
C LEU A 66 22.65 8.55 9.78
N ILE A 67 22.52 9.87 9.69
CA ILE A 67 22.04 10.71 10.80
C ILE A 67 20.56 10.46 11.11
N SER A 68 19.75 10.02 10.16
CA SER A 68 18.33 9.76 10.38
C SER A 68 18.04 8.56 11.29
N ILE A 69 18.99 7.62 11.44
CA ILE A 69 18.81 6.39 12.22
C ILE A 69 18.51 6.68 13.70
N PRO A 70 19.34 7.43 14.45
CA PRO A 70 19.10 7.68 15.87
C PRO A 70 17.85 8.52 16.16
N PHE A 71 17.35 9.26 15.17
CA PHE A 71 16.13 10.07 15.27
C PHE A 71 14.86 9.32 14.83
N GLY A 72 14.96 8.05 14.44
CA GLY A 72 13.82 7.26 13.96
C GLY A 72 13.22 7.77 12.62
N GLN A 73 13.98 8.57 11.86
CA GLN A 73 13.50 9.21 10.62
C GLN A 73 13.99 8.53 9.33
N LEU A 74 14.58 7.33 9.46
CA LEU A 74 15.16 6.61 8.32
C LEU A 74 14.14 6.37 7.20
N TYR A 75 12.91 6.01 7.54
CA TYR A 75 11.83 5.78 6.59
C TYR A 75 11.48 7.05 5.79
N PHE A 76 11.35 8.18 6.48
CA PHE A 76 11.08 9.47 5.84
C PHE A 76 12.18 9.83 4.83
N PHE A 77 13.45 9.76 5.24
CA PHE A 77 14.56 10.15 4.38
C PHE A 77 14.79 9.19 3.21
N LYS A 78 14.60 7.89 3.42
CA LYS A 78 14.62 6.91 2.31
C LYS A 78 13.60 7.26 1.23
N ASN A 79 12.34 7.52 1.62
CA ASN A 79 11.28 7.87 0.68
C ASN A 79 11.51 9.25 0.03
N TYR A 80 12.01 10.21 0.79
CA TYR A 80 12.37 11.54 0.26
C TYR A 80 13.43 11.43 -0.82
N LEU A 81 14.50 10.68 -0.60
CA LEU A 81 15.58 10.48 -1.57
C LEU A 81 15.12 9.73 -2.81
N ILE A 82 14.31 8.67 -2.66
CA ILE A 82 13.72 7.95 -3.80
C ILE A 82 12.90 8.92 -4.66
N LYS A 83 12.06 9.73 -4.04
CA LYS A 83 11.24 10.72 -4.75
C LYS A 83 12.09 11.79 -5.44
N MET A 84 13.14 12.26 -4.80
CA MET A 84 14.07 13.23 -5.35
C MET A 84 14.81 12.64 -6.57
N MET A 85 15.35 11.42 -6.45
CA MET A 85 16.06 10.75 -7.55
C MET A 85 15.14 10.44 -8.73
N SER A 86 13.89 10.05 -8.49
CA SER A 86 12.91 9.84 -9.57
C SER A 86 12.62 11.13 -10.33
N THR A 87 12.58 12.27 -9.64
CA THR A 87 12.38 13.59 -10.26
C THR A 87 13.60 13.99 -11.13
N ILE A 88 14.82 13.72 -10.65
CA ILE A 88 16.06 14.05 -11.39
C ILE A 88 16.24 13.12 -12.59
N SER A 89 15.93 11.85 -12.46
CA SER A 89 16.11 10.86 -13.54
C SER A 89 15.05 10.95 -14.65
N GLY A 90 14.05 11.83 -14.52
CA GLY A 90 12.92 11.90 -15.45
C GLY A 90 12.08 10.61 -15.54
N LYS A 91 12.46 9.59 -14.82
CA LYS A 91 11.65 8.37 -14.69
C LYS A 91 10.45 8.70 -13.79
N LYS A 92 9.29 8.89 -14.37
CA LYS A 92 8.05 8.70 -13.62
C LYS A 92 8.20 7.37 -12.87
N ASN A 93 8.14 7.40 -11.54
CA ASN A 93 8.03 6.17 -10.78
C ASN A 93 6.76 5.46 -11.29
N ASN A 94 6.93 4.48 -12.17
CA ASN A 94 5.85 3.64 -12.69
C ASN A 94 5.42 2.60 -11.62
N THR A 95 5.63 2.90 -10.34
CA THR A 95 5.15 2.07 -9.24
C THR A 95 3.65 2.30 -9.11
N PRO A 96 2.81 1.29 -9.33
CA PRO A 96 1.36 1.44 -9.22
C PRO A 96 0.95 1.94 -7.84
N LEU A 97 0.06 2.92 -7.81
CA LEU A 97 -0.55 3.40 -6.59
C LEU A 97 -1.81 2.61 -6.30
N ILE A 98 -1.87 2.00 -5.13
CA ILE A 98 -2.92 1.07 -4.71
C ILE A 98 -3.83 1.76 -3.70
N ALA A 99 -5.15 1.66 -3.91
CA ALA A 99 -6.14 1.95 -2.89
C ALA A 99 -6.69 0.64 -2.29
N ILE A 100 -6.69 0.52 -0.97
CA ILE A 100 -7.33 -0.59 -0.26
C ILE A 100 -8.70 -0.13 0.22
N PHE A 101 -9.75 -0.85 -0.16
CA PHE A 101 -11.11 -0.65 0.31
C PHE A 101 -11.41 -1.64 1.42
N ALA A 102 -11.84 -1.14 2.59
CA ALA A 102 -12.14 -1.98 3.75
C ALA A 102 -13.29 -1.41 4.57
N SER A 103 -14.04 -2.28 5.27
CA SER A 103 -15.20 -1.90 6.09
C SER A 103 -15.04 -2.27 7.58
N GLY A 104 -13.98 -2.97 7.97
CA GLY A 104 -13.83 -3.59 9.28
C GLY A 104 -12.48 -3.38 9.97
N ALA A 105 -12.04 -4.40 10.71
CA ALA A 105 -10.82 -4.37 11.51
C ALA A 105 -9.54 -4.13 10.69
N GLY A 106 -9.50 -4.56 9.41
CA GLY A 106 -8.38 -4.28 8.52
C GLY A 106 -7.22 -5.28 8.62
N SER A 107 -7.44 -6.51 9.10
CA SER A 107 -6.37 -7.51 9.21
C SER A 107 -5.68 -7.81 7.87
N ASN A 108 -6.45 -7.97 6.79
CA ASN A 108 -5.93 -8.11 5.45
C ASN A 108 -5.21 -6.84 4.97
N ALA A 109 -5.77 -5.65 5.26
CA ALA A 109 -5.13 -4.38 4.92
C ALA A 109 -3.76 -4.25 5.59
N GLN A 110 -3.64 -4.62 6.87
CA GLN A 110 -2.35 -4.64 7.59
C GLN A 110 -1.33 -5.51 6.87
N LYS A 111 -1.69 -6.75 6.50
CA LYS A 111 -0.77 -7.68 5.82
C LYS A 111 -0.35 -7.19 4.44
N ILE A 112 -1.26 -6.57 3.70
CA ILE A 112 -0.95 -5.95 2.41
C ILE A 112 0.02 -4.77 2.59
N ILE A 113 -0.22 -3.89 3.56
CA ILE A 113 0.63 -2.76 3.88
C ILE A 113 2.04 -3.24 4.28
N ASP A 114 2.14 -4.23 5.18
CA ASP A 114 3.42 -4.80 5.62
C ASP A 114 4.22 -5.35 4.43
N HIS A 115 3.56 -6.11 3.56
CA HIS A 115 4.18 -6.69 2.36
C HIS A 115 4.72 -5.62 1.42
N PHE A 116 3.90 -4.63 1.05
CA PHE A 116 4.31 -3.58 0.11
C PHE A 116 5.27 -2.55 0.73
N SER A 117 5.37 -2.46 2.04
CA SER A 117 6.43 -1.68 2.70
C SER A 117 7.83 -2.26 2.44
N LEU A 118 7.93 -3.58 2.28
CA LEU A 118 9.16 -4.30 1.94
C LEU A 118 9.39 -4.39 0.43
N HIS A 119 8.33 -4.45 -0.37
CA HIS A 119 8.35 -4.65 -1.83
C HIS A 119 7.89 -3.41 -2.62
N GLN A 120 8.39 -2.23 -2.24
CA GLN A 120 7.95 -0.92 -2.78
C GLN A 120 8.07 -0.77 -4.31
N ALA A 121 8.98 -1.51 -4.94
CA ALA A 121 9.13 -1.47 -6.40
C ALA A 121 7.93 -2.08 -7.16
N SER A 122 7.16 -2.94 -6.51
CA SER A 122 6.02 -3.64 -7.12
C SER A 122 4.72 -2.85 -7.02
N GLY A 123 4.55 -2.04 -5.95
CA GLY A 123 3.37 -1.22 -5.71
C GLY A 123 3.55 -0.35 -4.47
N SER A 124 2.70 0.66 -4.30
CA SER A 124 2.67 1.53 -3.12
C SER A 124 1.25 1.73 -2.64
N ILE A 125 0.98 1.47 -1.36
CA ILE A 125 -0.32 1.73 -0.77
C ILE A 125 -0.46 3.23 -0.52
N ALA A 126 -1.30 3.87 -1.32
CA ALA A 126 -1.47 5.32 -1.32
C ALA A 126 -2.72 5.79 -0.57
N LEU A 127 -3.73 4.92 -0.44
CA LEU A 127 -5.03 5.30 0.10
C LEU A 127 -5.74 4.12 0.78
N ILE A 128 -6.34 4.38 1.93
CA ILE A 128 -7.37 3.50 2.52
C ILE A 128 -8.73 4.15 2.31
N VAL A 129 -9.64 3.44 1.63
CA VAL A 129 -11.03 3.85 1.45
C VAL A 129 -11.91 3.04 2.39
N CYS A 130 -12.72 3.73 3.21
CA CYS A 130 -13.57 3.09 4.20
C CYS A 130 -14.99 3.67 4.16
N ASN A 131 -15.99 2.79 4.25
CA ASN A 131 -17.40 3.16 4.29
C ASN A 131 -17.97 3.21 5.71
N LYS A 132 -17.13 3.00 6.74
CA LYS A 132 -17.55 2.96 8.14
C LYS A 132 -16.61 3.79 9.00
N PRO A 133 -17.03 4.99 9.44
CA PRO A 133 -16.25 5.79 10.37
C PRO A 133 -15.92 4.99 11.65
N GLY A 134 -14.68 5.10 12.14
CA GLY A 134 -14.21 4.38 13.33
C GLY A 134 -13.87 2.90 13.12
N ALA A 135 -13.89 2.38 11.90
CA ALA A 135 -13.40 1.03 11.61
C ALA A 135 -11.91 0.89 11.96
N GLY A 136 -11.49 -0.30 12.43
CA GLY A 136 -10.11 -0.56 12.86
C GLY A 136 -9.06 -0.26 11.79
N VAL A 137 -9.39 -0.41 10.50
CA VAL A 137 -8.51 -0.07 9.39
C VAL A 137 -8.06 1.39 9.38
N MET A 138 -8.84 2.31 9.97
CA MET A 138 -8.49 3.73 10.07
C MET A 138 -7.30 3.96 11.00
N ALA A 139 -7.22 3.21 12.12
CA ALA A 139 -6.09 3.24 13.03
C ALA A 139 -4.81 2.69 12.36
N ILE A 140 -4.96 1.62 11.57
CA ILE A 140 -3.86 1.06 10.76
C ILE A 140 -3.34 2.11 9.77
N ALA A 141 -4.23 2.78 9.04
CA ALA A 141 -3.85 3.85 8.11
C ALA A 141 -3.07 4.97 8.80
N GLN A 142 -3.54 5.40 9.98
CA GLN A 142 -2.86 6.42 10.79
C GLN A 142 -1.46 5.98 11.23
N GLN A 143 -1.32 4.75 11.71
CA GLN A 143 -0.04 4.18 12.14
C GLN A 143 0.99 4.14 10.99
N HIS A 144 0.54 3.83 9.78
CA HIS A 144 1.38 3.73 8.59
C HIS A 144 1.45 5.03 7.77
N HIS A 145 0.87 6.13 8.27
CA HIS A 145 0.84 7.43 7.57
C HIS A 145 0.24 7.36 6.17
N ILE A 146 -0.75 6.49 5.98
CA ILE A 146 -1.49 6.34 4.72
C ILE A 146 -2.71 7.26 4.74
N ASP A 147 -2.97 7.94 3.62
CA ASP A 147 -4.17 8.77 3.48
C ASP A 147 -5.45 7.94 3.60
N THR A 148 -6.51 8.56 4.10
CA THR A 148 -7.80 7.92 4.24
C THR A 148 -8.88 8.69 3.50
N LEU A 149 -9.88 7.97 2.98
CA LEU A 149 -11.08 8.51 2.38
C LEU A 149 -12.28 7.78 2.96
N ILE A 150 -13.12 8.49 3.72
CA ILE A 150 -14.41 7.96 4.17
C ILE A 150 -15.43 8.27 3.09
N ILE A 151 -16.13 7.23 2.63
CA ILE A 151 -17.11 7.35 1.56
C ILE A 151 -18.54 7.32 2.09
N ASP A 152 -19.39 8.19 1.53
CA ASP A 152 -20.84 8.19 1.74
C ASP A 152 -21.52 7.24 0.75
N LYS A 153 -22.57 6.56 1.22
CA LYS A 153 -23.28 5.57 0.42
C LYS A 153 -24.00 6.17 -0.79
N ALA A 154 -24.68 7.29 -0.61
CA ALA A 154 -25.44 7.91 -1.69
C ALA A 154 -24.52 8.41 -2.79
N VAL A 155 -23.42 9.07 -2.42
CA VAL A 155 -22.40 9.55 -3.35
C VAL A 155 -21.71 8.38 -4.07
N PHE A 156 -21.35 7.31 -3.34
CA PHE A 156 -20.65 6.15 -3.91
C PHE A 156 -21.44 5.42 -4.98
N PHE A 157 -22.76 5.31 -4.81
CA PHE A 157 -23.60 4.57 -5.76
C PHE A 157 -24.19 5.45 -6.87
N ASN A 158 -24.29 6.77 -6.68
CA ASN A 158 -25.06 7.64 -7.58
C ASN A 158 -24.22 8.76 -8.24
N SER A 159 -22.89 8.79 -8.03
CA SER A 159 -22.04 9.80 -8.66
C SER A 159 -20.66 9.24 -9.04
N ASP A 160 -19.92 10.02 -9.84
CA ASP A 160 -18.53 9.73 -10.21
C ASP A 160 -17.51 10.46 -9.32
N GLU A 161 -17.94 11.10 -8.24
CA GLU A 161 -17.09 11.93 -7.40
C GLU A 161 -15.87 11.17 -6.87
N TYR A 162 -16.08 9.95 -6.35
CA TYR A 162 -14.98 9.13 -5.84
C TYR A 162 -14.09 8.58 -6.95
N ILE A 163 -14.62 8.37 -8.17
CA ILE A 163 -13.80 7.99 -9.33
C ILE A 163 -12.85 9.14 -9.68
N ILE A 164 -13.38 10.37 -9.72
CA ILE A 164 -12.59 11.59 -9.98
C ILE A 164 -11.52 11.75 -8.90
N GLU A 165 -11.87 11.57 -7.63
CA GLU A 165 -10.91 11.70 -6.52
C GLU A 165 -9.82 10.63 -6.56
N LEU A 166 -10.15 9.37 -6.85
CA LEU A 166 -9.18 8.28 -7.02
C LEU A 166 -8.22 8.56 -8.19
N LYS A 167 -8.74 8.99 -9.34
CA LYS A 167 -7.91 9.35 -10.51
C LYS A 167 -7.02 10.56 -10.23
N LYS A 168 -7.54 11.59 -9.55
CA LYS A 168 -6.76 12.76 -9.11
C LYS A 168 -5.59 12.38 -8.18
N ARG A 169 -5.78 11.38 -7.34
CA ARG A 169 -4.72 10.82 -6.48
C ARG A 169 -3.77 9.90 -7.23
N GLY A 170 -4.03 9.62 -8.50
CA GLY A 170 -3.21 8.73 -9.33
C GLY A 170 -3.34 7.26 -8.92
N ILE A 171 -4.48 6.85 -8.37
CA ILE A 171 -4.71 5.43 -8.06
C ILE A 171 -4.80 4.63 -9.35
N ASP A 172 -3.99 3.59 -9.44
CA ASP A 172 -3.91 2.69 -10.59
C ASP A 172 -4.63 1.36 -10.34
N PHE A 173 -4.71 0.93 -9.07
CA PHE A 173 -5.20 -0.39 -8.70
C PHE A 173 -6.01 -0.35 -7.40
N ILE A 174 -7.08 -1.13 -7.33
CA ILE A 174 -7.99 -1.21 -6.18
C ILE A 174 -7.99 -2.63 -5.62
N VAL A 175 -7.83 -2.74 -4.30
CA VAL A 175 -7.86 -4.00 -3.56
C VAL A 175 -9.02 -3.97 -2.58
N LEU A 176 -9.94 -4.91 -2.68
CA LEU A 176 -11.03 -5.07 -1.72
C LEU A 176 -10.58 -6.01 -0.60
N ALA A 177 -10.42 -5.48 0.61
CA ALA A 177 -9.94 -6.22 1.79
C ALA A 177 -11.03 -6.21 2.89
N GLY A 178 -12.08 -7.00 2.70
CA GLY A 178 -13.24 -6.99 3.56
C GLY A 178 -14.12 -5.75 3.37
N PHE A 179 -14.30 -5.33 2.14
CA PHE A 179 -15.22 -4.24 1.77
C PHE A 179 -16.60 -4.80 1.51
N LEU A 180 -17.61 -4.32 2.27
CA LEU A 180 -18.93 -4.94 2.31
C LEU A 180 -19.94 -4.40 1.30
N TRP A 181 -19.66 -3.25 0.66
CA TRP A 181 -20.56 -2.73 -0.37
C TRP A 181 -20.22 -3.31 -1.74
N LYS A 182 -21.26 -3.45 -2.58
CA LYS A 182 -21.07 -3.78 -3.99
C LYS A 182 -20.27 -2.67 -4.68
N VAL A 183 -19.32 -3.03 -5.51
CA VAL A 183 -18.62 -2.05 -6.35
C VAL A 183 -19.57 -1.60 -7.47
N PRO A 184 -19.83 -0.29 -7.64
CA PRO A 184 -20.74 0.19 -8.68
C PRO A 184 -20.13 0.08 -10.07
N ALA A 185 -20.98 -0.12 -11.08
CA ALA A 185 -20.56 -0.38 -12.46
C ALA A 185 -19.70 0.74 -13.06
N ASN A 186 -19.94 1.99 -12.70
CA ASN A 186 -19.10 3.12 -13.14
C ASN A 186 -17.67 3.03 -12.62
N LEU A 187 -17.46 2.58 -11.37
CA LEU A 187 -16.13 2.37 -10.81
C LEU A 187 -15.43 1.19 -11.50
N ILE A 188 -16.13 0.09 -11.77
CA ILE A 188 -15.58 -1.06 -12.51
C ILE A 188 -15.15 -0.63 -13.92
N LYS A 189 -15.97 0.13 -14.63
CA LYS A 189 -15.64 0.67 -15.97
C LYS A 189 -14.45 1.64 -15.94
N ALA A 190 -14.26 2.39 -14.86
CA ALA A 190 -13.15 3.32 -14.71
C ALA A 190 -11.82 2.63 -14.37
N TYR A 191 -11.86 1.38 -13.88
CA TYR A 191 -10.72 0.56 -13.46
C TYR A 191 -10.82 -0.86 -14.03
N PRO A 192 -10.87 -1.03 -15.37
CA PRO A 192 -10.97 -2.35 -16.00
C PRO A 192 -9.76 -3.22 -15.61
N ASP A 193 -10.01 -4.47 -15.25
CA ASP A 193 -8.99 -5.44 -14.81
C ASP A 193 -8.03 -4.94 -13.72
N SER A 194 -8.48 -3.93 -12.96
CA SER A 194 -7.66 -3.26 -11.94
C SER A 194 -8.32 -3.25 -10.56
N ILE A 195 -9.36 -4.06 -10.35
CA ILE A 195 -10.01 -4.26 -9.06
C ILE A 195 -9.96 -5.74 -8.73
N VAL A 196 -9.40 -6.09 -7.57
CA VAL A 196 -9.35 -7.47 -7.07
C VAL A 196 -10.04 -7.58 -5.73
N ASN A 197 -10.66 -8.74 -5.50
CA ASN A 197 -11.31 -9.10 -4.25
C ASN A 197 -10.76 -10.41 -3.71
N ILE A 198 -10.86 -10.60 -2.40
CA ILE A 198 -10.67 -11.89 -1.75
C ILE A 198 -11.99 -12.34 -1.13
N HIS A 199 -12.41 -13.55 -1.46
CA HIS A 199 -13.61 -14.18 -0.95
C HIS A 199 -13.26 -15.39 -0.05
N PRO A 200 -13.86 -15.52 1.13
CA PRO A 200 -13.47 -16.52 2.13
C PRO A 200 -14.06 -17.93 1.89
N ALA A 201 -14.24 -18.30 0.60
CA ALA A 201 -14.65 -19.64 0.19
C ALA A 201 -14.09 -19.99 -1.20
N LEU A 202 -14.31 -21.22 -1.64
CA LEU A 202 -13.97 -21.71 -2.96
C LEU A 202 -15.10 -21.38 -3.95
N LEU A 203 -14.99 -20.26 -4.65
CA LEU A 203 -15.96 -19.89 -5.69
C LEU A 203 -15.99 -20.94 -6.82
N PRO A 204 -17.16 -21.15 -7.42
CA PRO A 204 -18.40 -20.38 -7.32
C PRO A 204 -19.27 -20.70 -6.11
N ASN A 205 -18.92 -21.69 -5.29
CA ASN A 205 -19.70 -22.05 -4.12
C ASN A 205 -19.61 -20.95 -3.05
N TYR A 206 -20.70 -20.75 -2.32
CA TYR A 206 -20.79 -19.77 -1.22
C TYR A 206 -20.43 -18.33 -1.63
N GLY A 207 -20.59 -17.97 -2.91
CA GLY A 207 -20.50 -16.61 -3.42
C GLY A 207 -21.86 -15.91 -3.56
N GLY A 208 -21.84 -14.61 -3.86
CA GLY A 208 -23.04 -13.86 -4.18
C GLY A 208 -23.59 -13.00 -3.03
N LYS A 209 -24.77 -12.41 -3.28
CA LYS A 209 -25.39 -11.45 -2.37
C LYS A 209 -25.66 -12.08 -0.99
N GLY A 210 -25.12 -11.49 0.08
CA GLY A 210 -25.31 -11.95 1.46
C GLY A 210 -24.21 -12.90 1.95
N MET A 211 -23.36 -13.42 1.06
CA MET A 211 -22.25 -14.30 1.40
C MET A 211 -20.99 -13.52 1.74
N TYR A 212 -20.83 -13.14 3.00
CA TYR A 212 -19.64 -12.42 3.50
C TYR A 212 -19.38 -12.74 4.99
N GLY A 213 -18.13 -12.68 5.39
CA GLY A 213 -17.69 -12.85 6.78
C GLY A 213 -18.18 -14.16 7.38
N GLN A 214 -18.75 -14.09 8.58
CA GLN A 214 -19.20 -15.25 9.35
C GLN A 214 -20.25 -16.12 8.62
N HIS A 215 -21.14 -15.51 7.83
CA HIS A 215 -22.20 -16.23 7.10
C HIS A 215 -21.64 -17.27 6.11
N VAL A 216 -20.50 -16.98 5.49
CA VAL A 216 -19.84 -17.93 4.58
C VAL A 216 -19.35 -19.14 5.35
N HIS A 217 -18.69 -18.93 6.50
CA HIS A 217 -18.16 -20.03 7.32
C HIS A 217 -19.27 -20.89 7.91
N GLU A 218 -20.37 -20.28 8.33
CA GLU A 218 -21.57 -21.00 8.82
C GLU A 218 -22.19 -21.86 7.72
N ALA A 219 -22.32 -21.32 6.50
CA ALA A 219 -22.87 -22.05 5.36
C ALA A 219 -22.00 -23.25 4.97
N VAL A 220 -20.67 -23.08 4.92
CA VAL A 220 -19.73 -24.17 4.60
C VAL A 220 -19.79 -25.28 5.64
N VAL A 221 -19.79 -24.93 6.93
CA VAL A 221 -19.87 -25.92 8.02
C VAL A 221 -21.21 -26.62 8.02
N ALA A 222 -22.32 -25.90 7.82
CA ALA A 222 -23.67 -26.48 7.75
C ALA A 222 -23.85 -27.44 6.56
N ALA A 223 -23.15 -27.20 5.46
CA ALA A 223 -23.16 -28.10 4.29
C ALA A 223 -22.37 -29.40 4.53
N GLY A 224 -21.54 -29.47 5.57
CA GLY A 224 -20.72 -30.64 5.84
C GLY A 224 -19.59 -30.87 4.84
N ASP A 225 -19.12 -29.83 4.19
CA ASP A 225 -18.04 -29.92 3.20
C ASP A 225 -16.74 -30.44 3.82
N ALA A 226 -16.01 -31.28 3.07
CA ALA A 226 -14.72 -31.82 3.52
C ALA A 226 -13.58 -30.79 3.43
N GLN A 227 -13.77 -29.72 2.66
CA GLN A 227 -12.77 -28.67 2.44
C GLN A 227 -13.42 -27.31 2.19
N SER A 228 -12.70 -26.26 2.53
CA SER A 228 -13.00 -24.89 2.16
C SER A 228 -11.70 -24.18 1.72
N GLY A 229 -11.73 -22.88 1.57
CA GLY A 229 -10.55 -22.12 1.16
C GLY A 229 -10.85 -20.66 0.92
N ILE A 230 -9.98 -20.04 0.14
CA ILE A 230 -10.11 -18.65 -0.32
C ILE A 230 -10.13 -18.61 -1.83
N THR A 231 -10.77 -17.58 -2.38
CA THR A 231 -10.69 -17.24 -3.80
C THR A 231 -10.29 -15.78 -3.95
N ILE A 232 -9.23 -15.53 -4.71
CA ILE A 232 -8.83 -14.19 -5.15
C ILE A 232 -9.27 -14.07 -6.62
N HIS A 233 -10.03 -13.02 -6.93
CA HIS A 233 -10.62 -12.85 -8.27
C HIS A 233 -10.67 -11.39 -8.69
N TYR A 234 -10.77 -11.13 -9.97
CA TYR A 234 -11.12 -9.81 -10.48
C TYR A 234 -12.58 -9.49 -10.17
N VAL A 235 -12.89 -8.21 -10.01
CA VAL A 235 -14.25 -7.76 -9.73
C VAL A 235 -14.94 -7.36 -11.03
N ASP A 236 -16.12 -7.93 -11.25
CA ASP A 236 -17.04 -7.56 -12.34
C ASP A 236 -18.38 -7.00 -11.79
N GLU A 237 -19.35 -6.80 -12.65
CA GLU A 237 -20.65 -6.22 -12.27
C GLU A 237 -21.53 -7.15 -11.42
N LEU A 238 -21.18 -8.44 -11.30
CA LEU A 238 -21.87 -9.41 -10.46
C LEU A 238 -21.10 -9.65 -9.16
N TYR A 239 -21.77 -10.13 -8.10
CA TYR A 239 -21.08 -10.47 -6.87
C TYR A 239 -20.28 -11.76 -7.06
N ASP A 240 -19.00 -11.74 -6.69
CA ASP A 240 -18.09 -12.90 -6.59
C ASP A 240 -18.03 -13.77 -7.88
N HIS A 241 -18.23 -13.13 -9.04
CA HIS A 241 -18.36 -13.81 -10.34
C HIS A 241 -17.11 -13.63 -11.23
N GLY A 242 -16.36 -12.56 -11.07
CA GLY A 242 -15.24 -12.22 -11.94
C GLY A 242 -14.15 -13.30 -12.02
N ASN A 243 -13.29 -13.22 -13.02
CA ASN A 243 -12.26 -14.20 -13.32
C ASN A 243 -11.39 -14.54 -12.12
N ILE A 244 -11.29 -15.82 -11.78
CA ILE A 244 -10.48 -16.33 -10.67
C ILE A 244 -8.99 -16.17 -11.02
N ILE A 245 -8.25 -15.57 -10.09
CA ILE A 245 -6.79 -15.39 -10.16
C ILE A 245 -6.09 -16.53 -9.41
N PHE A 246 -6.60 -16.86 -8.21
CA PHE A 246 -5.97 -17.83 -7.33
C PHE A 246 -6.97 -18.42 -6.35
N GLN A 247 -6.79 -19.68 -6.00
CA GLN A 247 -7.49 -20.34 -4.90
C GLN A 247 -6.50 -21.10 -4.02
N ALA A 248 -6.75 -21.12 -2.71
CA ALA A 248 -6.07 -21.97 -1.75
C ALA A 248 -7.11 -22.72 -0.91
N THR A 249 -6.81 -23.96 -0.55
CA THR A 249 -7.73 -24.85 0.16
C THR A 249 -7.26 -25.18 1.57
N CYS A 250 -8.19 -25.46 2.47
CA CYS A 250 -7.95 -26.11 3.76
C CYS A 250 -8.96 -27.23 3.99
N LYS A 251 -8.51 -28.28 4.68
CA LYS A 251 -9.39 -29.40 5.09
C LYS A 251 -10.19 -29.01 6.33
N LEU A 252 -11.47 -29.38 6.35
CA LEU A 252 -12.32 -29.29 7.51
C LEU A 252 -12.17 -30.58 8.35
N GLN A 253 -12.20 -30.41 9.69
CA GLN A 253 -12.22 -31.52 10.62
C GLN A 253 -13.66 -32.00 10.86
N PRO A 254 -13.89 -33.25 11.31
CA PRO A 254 -15.20 -33.73 11.66
C PRO A 254 -15.83 -32.83 12.67
N ASN A 255 -16.18 -32.12 13.19
CA ASN A 255 -16.67 -31.15 14.19
C ASN A 255 -16.11 -29.74 14.02
N GLU A 256 -15.76 -29.36 12.78
CA GLU A 256 -15.32 -28.00 12.49
C GLU A 256 -16.41 -27.00 12.90
N THR A 257 -16.01 -25.91 13.54
CA THR A 257 -16.91 -24.80 13.83
C THR A 257 -16.68 -23.66 12.87
N ALA A 258 -17.67 -22.80 12.65
CA ALA A 258 -17.53 -21.63 11.83
C ALA A 258 -16.38 -20.69 12.32
N ALA A 259 -16.19 -20.61 13.64
CA ALA A 259 -15.11 -19.82 14.23
C ALA A 259 -13.72 -20.42 13.96
N SER A 260 -13.57 -21.76 14.07
CA SER A 260 -12.28 -22.41 13.75
C SER A 260 -11.97 -22.35 12.26
N LEU A 261 -13.00 -22.51 11.41
CA LEU A 261 -12.85 -22.32 9.96
C LEU A 261 -12.44 -20.88 9.63
N ALA A 262 -13.06 -19.86 10.22
CA ALA A 262 -12.69 -18.46 10.03
C ALA A 262 -11.19 -18.22 10.32
N ASN A 263 -10.66 -18.80 11.39
CA ASN A 263 -9.23 -18.69 11.72
C ASN A 263 -8.33 -19.33 10.64
N LYS A 264 -8.70 -20.50 10.12
CA LYS A 264 -7.97 -21.15 9.01
C LYS A 264 -8.00 -20.29 7.75
N ILE A 265 -9.16 -19.74 7.41
CA ILE A 265 -9.34 -18.87 6.25
C ILE A 265 -8.52 -17.59 6.39
N HIS A 266 -8.53 -16.92 7.55
CA HIS A 266 -7.70 -15.74 7.78
C HIS A 266 -6.20 -16.02 7.61
N LEU A 267 -5.72 -17.22 8.02
CA LEU A 267 -4.32 -17.59 7.78
C LEU A 267 -4.01 -17.70 6.28
N LEU A 268 -4.89 -18.31 5.50
CA LEU A 268 -4.74 -18.39 4.04
C LEU A 268 -4.79 -17.01 3.38
N GLU A 269 -5.73 -16.16 3.80
CA GLU A 269 -5.83 -14.78 3.32
C GLU A 269 -4.53 -14.02 3.57
N HIS A 270 -4.02 -14.02 4.79
CA HIS A 270 -2.81 -13.32 5.18
C HIS A 270 -1.56 -13.84 4.46
N GLN A 271 -1.51 -15.14 4.18
CA GLN A 271 -0.40 -15.78 3.48
C GLN A 271 -0.39 -15.44 1.99
N HIS A 272 -1.56 -15.46 1.34
CA HIS A 272 -1.62 -15.45 -0.12
C HIS A 272 -1.99 -14.10 -0.71
N TYR A 273 -2.89 -13.33 -0.07
CA TYR A 273 -3.43 -12.13 -0.70
C TYR A 273 -2.37 -11.09 -1.08
N PRO A 274 -1.41 -10.72 -0.19
CA PRO A 274 -0.39 -9.74 -0.53
C PRO A 274 0.49 -10.17 -1.72
N THR A 275 0.91 -11.44 -1.76
CA THR A 275 1.79 -11.98 -2.80
C THR A 275 1.10 -12.10 -4.15
N ILE A 276 -0.19 -12.46 -4.15
CA ILE A 276 -0.99 -12.54 -5.38
C ILE A 276 -1.26 -11.14 -5.95
N ILE A 277 -1.58 -10.14 -5.11
CA ILE A 277 -1.69 -8.75 -5.56
C ILE A 277 -0.38 -8.29 -6.22
N GLU A 278 0.76 -8.57 -5.61
CA GLU A 278 2.07 -8.24 -6.19
C GLU A 278 2.30 -8.91 -7.54
N SER A 279 1.93 -10.19 -7.68
CA SER A 279 2.03 -10.93 -8.94
C SER A 279 1.16 -10.32 -10.04
N VAL A 280 -0.09 -9.96 -9.73
CA VAL A 280 -1.01 -9.30 -10.66
C VAL A 280 -0.43 -7.97 -11.16
N LEU A 281 0.11 -7.15 -10.25
CA LEU A 281 0.72 -5.86 -10.61
C LEU A 281 1.97 -6.01 -11.48
N LYS A 282 2.77 -7.05 -11.27
CA LYS A 282 3.95 -7.35 -12.10
C LYS A 282 3.55 -7.78 -13.52
N ASN A 283 2.52 -8.63 -13.62
CA ASN A 283 2.02 -9.12 -14.90
C ASN A 283 1.35 -8.02 -15.73
N ALA A 284 0.63 -7.09 -15.08
CA ALA A 284 0.03 -5.92 -15.74
C ALA A 284 1.08 -4.97 -16.34
N LYS A 285 2.30 -4.92 -15.78
CA LYS A 285 3.43 -4.11 -16.30
C LYS A 285 4.15 -4.75 -17.49
N SER A 286 3.98 -6.05 -17.70
CA SER A 286 4.56 -6.78 -18.83
C SER A 286 3.43 -7.19 -19.78
N PRO A 287 3.00 -6.31 -20.73
CA PRO A 287 2.08 -6.76 -21.75
C PRO A 287 2.75 -7.92 -22.48
N LEU A 288 2.08 -9.06 -22.53
CA LEU A 288 2.49 -10.20 -23.34
C LEU A 288 2.84 -9.66 -24.73
N LYS A 289 4.12 -9.77 -25.11
CA LYS A 289 4.50 -9.61 -26.51
C LYS A 289 3.71 -10.64 -27.29
N PRO A 290 3.03 -10.22 -28.37
CA PRO A 290 2.30 -11.13 -29.23
C PRO A 290 3.20 -12.20 -29.84
#